data_1d23b443a91860954a30e45fdb83f018
#
_entry.id   1d23b443a91860954a30e45fdb83f018
#
_cell.length_a   1.000
_cell.length_b   1.000
_cell.length_c   1.000
_cell.angle_alpha   90.00
_cell.angle_beta   90.00
_cell.angle_gamma   90.00
#
_symmetry.space_group_name_H-M   'P 1'
#
loop_
_entity.id
_entity.type
_entity.pdbx_description
1 polymer ?
#
loop_
_entity_poly.entity_id
_entity_poly.type
_entity_poly.pdbx_seq_one_letter_code
_entity_poly.pdbx_strand_id
1 'polypeptide(L)'
;MSRSSLVWGPFSVVWGLALALSTVLLRNCENKSDSAIFAFGVFMGGAYEYVCSAVGELLFGVIFWDYSGFKFNIAGRVNLLYCFFWGIAAVVWLRLGYPLVAKGMDLVRRHVKPWMTILLAIFMAVNMSLSGLALARYNSRTDGITPQNQLEVFLDEHFDNARMERVYPNAKKT
;
A
#
# COMPACT_ATOMS: atom_id res chain seq x y z
N MET A 1 6.15 -12.69 -6.10
CA MET A 1 5.93 -11.75 -5.01
C MET A 1 5.23 -10.53 -5.59
N SER A 2 4.03 -10.20 -5.12
CA SER A 2 3.31 -9.01 -5.56
C SER A 2 4.03 -7.77 -5.03
N ARG A 3 4.53 -6.95 -5.93
CA ARG A 3 5.10 -5.65 -5.59
C ARG A 3 4.06 -4.58 -5.95
N SER A 4 3.17 -4.25 -5.04
CA SER A 4 2.42 -2.98 -5.14
C SER A 4 3.35 -1.83 -4.77
N SER A 5 4.39 -1.66 -5.58
CA SER A 5 5.46 -0.67 -5.38
C SER A 5 5.16 0.58 -6.19
N LEU A 6 5.74 1.71 -5.81
CA LEU A 6 5.80 2.88 -6.66
C LEU A 6 6.78 2.63 -7.82
N VAL A 7 6.66 3.38 -8.91
CA VAL A 7 7.52 3.24 -10.11
C VAL A 7 8.99 3.52 -9.84
N TRP A 8 9.29 4.32 -8.79
CA TRP A 8 10.64 4.58 -8.30
C TRP A 8 10.84 4.02 -6.89
N GLY A 9 11.81 3.12 -6.77
CA GLY A 9 12.24 2.52 -5.52
C GLY A 9 11.32 1.43 -4.95
N PRO A 10 11.69 0.87 -3.81
CA PRO A 10 10.98 -0.27 -3.20
C PRO A 10 9.84 0.18 -2.25
N PHE A 11 9.22 1.33 -2.51
CA PHE A 11 8.20 1.88 -1.64
C PHE A 11 6.82 1.31 -1.94
N SER A 12 6.04 1.05 -0.90
CA SER A 12 4.63 0.65 -1.01
C SER A 12 3.75 1.59 -0.20
N VAL A 13 2.83 2.25 -0.87
CA VAL A 13 1.84 3.15 -0.24
C VAL A 13 0.94 2.35 0.69
N VAL A 14 0.46 1.19 0.24
CA VAL A 14 -0.44 0.33 1.01
C VAL A 14 0.21 -0.11 2.31
N TRP A 15 1.44 -0.63 2.28
CA TRP A 15 2.13 -1.05 3.49
C TRP A 15 2.53 0.12 4.39
N GLY A 16 2.94 1.25 3.81
CA GLY A 16 3.26 2.47 4.57
C GLY A 16 2.05 3.01 5.33
N LEU A 17 0.89 3.10 4.68
CA LEU A 17 -0.35 3.51 5.32
C LEU A 17 -0.84 2.48 6.35
N ALA A 18 -0.72 1.17 6.08
CA ALA A 18 -1.06 0.13 7.03
C ALA A 18 -0.27 0.29 8.35
N LEU A 19 1.05 0.48 8.26
CA LEU A 19 1.90 0.67 9.43
C LEU A 19 1.60 1.98 10.17
N ALA A 20 1.39 3.07 9.44
CA ALA A 20 1.04 4.36 10.03
C ALA A 20 -0.30 4.30 10.78
N LEU A 21 -1.35 3.78 10.12
CA LEU A 21 -2.67 3.61 10.73
C LEU A 21 -2.63 2.65 11.92
N SER A 22 -1.95 1.50 11.77
CA SER A 22 -1.78 0.55 12.88
C SER A 22 -1.10 1.23 14.07
N THR A 23 -0.08 2.05 13.86
CA THR A 23 0.60 2.77 14.93
C THR A 23 -0.33 3.76 15.62
N VAL A 24 -1.10 4.55 14.87
CA VAL A 24 -2.01 5.56 15.44
C VAL A 24 -3.16 4.90 16.20
N LEU A 25 -3.76 3.86 15.63
CA LEU A 25 -4.93 3.22 16.19
C LEU A 25 -4.61 2.28 17.36
N LEU A 26 -3.50 1.53 17.27
CA LEU A 26 -3.13 0.55 18.28
C LEU A 26 -2.41 1.15 19.48
N ARG A 27 -1.78 2.34 19.38
CA ARG A 27 -1.10 2.96 20.53
C ARG A 27 -2.02 3.14 21.76
N ASN A 28 -3.31 3.37 21.53
CA ASN A 28 -4.30 3.48 22.61
C ASN A 28 -4.67 2.10 23.21
N CYS A 29 -4.18 1.02 22.59
CA CYS A 29 -4.41 -0.36 23.02
C CYS A 29 -3.21 -0.96 23.76
N GLU A 30 -2.15 -0.18 24.09
CA GLU A 30 -0.93 -0.69 24.73
C GLU A 30 -1.22 -1.45 26.03
N ASN A 31 -2.21 -1.01 26.81
CA ASN A 31 -2.61 -1.61 28.08
C ASN A 31 -3.70 -2.70 27.93
N LYS A 32 -4.09 -3.05 26.70
CA LYS A 32 -5.08 -4.10 26.47
C LYS A 32 -4.41 -5.47 26.40
N SER A 33 -5.22 -6.52 26.61
CA SER A 33 -4.75 -7.90 26.44
C SER A 33 -4.40 -8.17 24.98
N ASP A 34 -3.49 -9.13 24.73
CA ASP A 34 -3.10 -9.53 23.39
C ASP A 34 -4.30 -10.06 22.58
N SER A 35 -5.25 -10.72 23.24
CA SER A 35 -6.50 -11.17 22.60
C SER A 35 -7.36 -10.00 22.11
N ALA A 36 -7.43 -8.90 22.87
CA ALA A 36 -8.16 -7.71 22.46
C ALA A 36 -7.46 -6.99 21.30
N ILE A 37 -6.13 -6.90 21.34
CA ILE A 37 -5.32 -6.32 20.26
C ILE A 37 -5.47 -7.17 18.99
N PHE A 38 -5.41 -8.48 19.13
CA PHE A 38 -5.61 -9.43 18.03
C PHE A 38 -6.99 -9.25 17.38
N ALA A 39 -8.07 -9.27 18.17
CA ALA A 39 -9.44 -9.10 17.65
C ALA A 39 -9.61 -7.76 16.93
N PHE A 40 -9.05 -6.68 17.49
CA PHE A 40 -9.05 -5.37 16.84
C PHE A 40 -8.25 -5.39 15.54
N GLY A 41 -7.08 -6.04 15.51
CA GLY A 41 -6.24 -6.20 14.31
C GLY A 41 -6.93 -6.99 13.21
N VAL A 42 -7.65 -8.06 13.54
CA VAL A 42 -8.47 -8.84 12.59
C VAL A 42 -9.51 -7.94 11.90
N PHE A 43 -10.27 -7.17 12.69
CA PHE A 43 -11.29 -6.29 12.15
C PHE A 43 -10.70 -5.14 11.33
N MET A 44 -9.72 -4.43 11.89
CA MET A 44 -9.10 -3.28 11.25
C MET A 44 -8.33 -3.67 9.98
N GLY A 45 -7.64 -4.79 10.00
CA GLY A 45 -6.91 -5.30 8.83
C GLY A 45 -7.86 -5.67 7.70
N GLY A 46 -8.96 -6.37 7.99
CA GLY A 46 -9.97 -6.69 6.98
C GLY A 46 -10.64 -5.44 6.41
N ALA A 47 -11.00 -4.47 7.27
CA ALA A 47 -11.56 -3.18 6.82
C ALA A 47 -10.55 -2.42 5.93
N TYR A 48 -9.27 -2.40 6.32
CA TYR A 48 -8.21 -1.78 5.55
C TYR A 48 -8.02 -2.43 4.18
N GLU A 49 -7.97 -3.76 4.10
CA GLU A 49 -7.89 -4.48 2.81
C GLU A 49 -9.07 -4.15 1.91
N TYR A 50 -10.29 -4.15 2.45
CA TYR A 50 -11.49 -3.82 1.70
C TYR A 50 -11.41 -2.41 1.12
N VAL A 51 -11.09 -1.42 1.95
CA VAL A 51 -10.98 -0.02 1.53
C VAL A 51 -9.89 0.16 0.48
N CYS A 52 -8.70 -0.42 0.68
CA CYS A 52 -7.61 -0.32 -0.29
C CYS A 52 -7.98 -0.93 -1.64
N SER A 53 -8.65 -2.09 -1.64
CA SER A 53 -9.12 -2.73 -2.88
C SER A 53 -10.19 -1.87 -3.58
N ALA A 54 -11.18 -1.36 -2.83
CA ALA A 54 -12.25 -0.54 -3.39
C ALA A 54 -11.72 0.80 -3.94
N VAL A 55 -10.79 1.45 -3.22
CA VAL A 55 -10.17 2.70 -3.67
C VAL A 55 -9.29 2.45 -4.91
N GLY A 56 -8.53 1.37 -4.94
CA GLY A 56 -7.72 1.00 -6.10
C GLY A 56 -8.57 0.80 -7.36
N GLU A 57 -9.68 0.10 -7.23
CA GLU A 57 -10.63 -0.08 -8.34
C GLU A 57 -11.29 1.24 -8.77
N LEU A 58 -11.74 2.04 -7.80
CA LEU A 58 -12.38 3.34 -8.08
C LEU A 58 -11.45 4.32 -8.80
N LEU A 59 -10.17 4.39 -8.38
CA LEU A 59 -9.22 5.38 -8.92
C LEU A 59 -8.53 4.90 -10.19
N PHE A 60 -8.28 3.62 -10.32
CA PHE A 60 -7.44 3.07 -11.39
C PHE A 60 -8.14 2.00 -12.24
N GLY A 61 -9.36 1.58 -11.90
CA GLY A 61 -10.06 0.51 -12.60
C GLY A 61 -9.35 -0.85 -12.51
N VAL A 62 -8.54 -1.06 -11.48
CA VAL A 62 -7.77 -2.30 -11.27
C VAL A 62 -7.87 -2.78 -9.83
N ILE A 63 -7.82 -4.10 -9.66
CA ILE A 63 -7.63 -4.75 -8.37
C ILE A 63 -6.21 -5.32 -8.30
N PHE A 64 -5.56 -5.22 -7.14
CA PHE A 64 -4.20 -5.68 -6.92
C PHE A 64 -4.13 -7.08 -6.29
N TRP A 65 -5.25 -7.58 -5.77
CA TRP A 65 -5.44 -8.94 -5.25
C TRP A 65 -6.87 -9.37 -5.43
N ASP A 66 -7.10 -10.67 -5.53
CA ASP A 66 -8.39 -11.28 -5.74
C ASP A 66 -8.49 -12.58 -4.93
N TYR A 67 -9.37 -12.57 -3.94
CA TYR A 67 -9.65 -13.71 -3.07
C TYR A 67 -10.91 -14.49 -3.44
N SER A 68 -11.52 -14.23 -4.60
CA SER A 68 -12.77 -14.87 -5.02
C SER A 68 -12.68 -16.40 -5.08
N GLY A 69 -11.48 -16.93 -5.38
CA GLY A 69 -11.19 -18.36 -5.35
C GLY A 69 -11.01 -18.98 -3.96
N PHE A 70 -10.98 -18.18 -2.89
CA PHE A 70 -10.80 -18.66 -1.52
C PHE A 70 -12.14 -18.78 -0.79
N LYS A 71 -12.27 -19.78 0.10
CA LYS A 71 -13.41 -19.86 1.02
C LYS A 71 -13.35 -18.71 2.02
N PHE A 72 -14.52 -18.28 2.53
CA PHE A 72 -14.64 -17.19 3.52
C PHE A 72 -14.06 -15.86 3.06
N ASN A 73 -14.27 -15.52 1.78
CA ASN A 73 -13.97 -14.18 1.27
C ASN A 73 -15.21 -13.27 1.32
N ILE A 74 -14.97 -11.97 1.36
CA ILE A 74 -15.98 -10.92 1.26
C ILE A 74 -15.74 -10.18 -0.07
N ALA A 75 -16.63 -10.38 -1.03
CA ALA A 75 -16.60 -9.77 -2.36
C ALA A 75 -15.24 -9.94 -3.10
N GLY A 76 -14.50 -11.04 -2.85
CA GLY A 76 -13.17 -11.25 -3.40
C GLY A 76 -12.08 -10.29 -2.87
N ARG A 77 -12.43 -9.32 -2.01
CA ARG A 77 -11.52 -8.25 -1.57
C ARG A 77 -10.82 -8.55 -0.27
N VAL A 78 -11.47 -9.31 0.61
CA VAL A 78 -10.99 -9.67 1.95
C VAL A 78 -11.17 -11.15 2.16
N ASN A 79 -10.24 -11.79 2.85
CA ASN A 79 -10.35 -13.19 3.22
C ASN A 79 -10.09 -13.37 4.73
N LEU A 80 -10.90 -14.20 5.38
CA LEU A 80 -10.84 -14.42 6.82
C LEU A 80 -9.46 -14.91 7.30
N LEU A 81 -8.78 -15.76 6.52
CA LEU A 81 -7.43 -16.23 6.86
C LEU A 81 -6.43 -15.07 6.92
N TYR A 82 -6.50 -14.14 5.97
CA TYR A 82 -5.63 -12.96 5.95
C TYR A 82 -5.99 -11.97 7.06
N CYS A 83 -7.29 -11.84 7.40
CA CYS A 83 -7.69 -11.09 8.59
C CYS A 83 -7.05 -11.65 9.87
N PHE A 84 -6.97 -12.98 10.00
CA PHE A 84 -6.29 -13.62 11.12
C PHE A 84 -4.80 -13.23 11.18
N PHE A 85 -4.11 -13.20 10.05
CA PHE A 85 -2.71 -12.74 9.98
C PHE A 85 -2.58 -11.26 10.34
N TRP A 86 -3.54 -10.41 9.99
CA TRP A 86 -3.58 -9.01 10.45
C TRP A 86 -3.69 -8.91 11.97
N GLY A 87 -4.47 -9.79 12.61
CA GLY A 87 -4.54 -9.88 14.06
C GLY A 87 -3.19 -10.20 14.71
N ILE A 88 -2.48 -11.22 14.17
CA ILE A 88 -1.12 -11.56 14.62
C ILE A 88 -0.17 -10.38 14.40
N ALA A 89 -0.20 -9.78 13.21
CA ALA A 89 0.66 -8.65 12.86
C ALA A 89 0.41 -7.45 13.79
N ALA A 90 -0.82 -7.19 14.22
CA ALA A 90 -1.15 -6.12 15.16
C ALA A 90 -0.51 -6.35 16.53
N VAL A 91 -0.57 -7.57 17.06
CA VAL A 91 0.08 -7.91 18.35
C VAL A 91 1.60 -7.78 18.22
N VAL A 92 2.20 -8.38 17.18
CA VAL A 92 3.64 -8.34 16.95
C VAL A 92 4.11 -6.89 16.74
N TRP A 93 3.36 -6.11 15.99
CA TRP A 93 3.68 -4.70 15.76
C TRP A 93 3.69 -3.91 17.06
N LEU A 94 2.62 -3.99 17.85
CA LEU A 94 2.48 -3.21 19.06
C LEU A 94 3.47 -3.64 20.16
N ARG A 95 3.74 -4.94 20.31
CA ARG A 95 4.62 -5.45 21.36
C ARG A 95 6.11 -5.41 21.00
N LEU A 96 6.45 -5.57 19.73
CA LEU A 96 7.84 -5.68 19.30
C LEU A 96 8.22 -4.60 18.27
N GLY A 97 7.44 -4.46 17.20
CA GLY A 97 7.78 -3.61 16.08
C GLY A 97 7.81 -2.13 16.43
N TYR A 98 6.74 -1.63 17.02
CA TYR A 98 6.61 -0.22 17.39
C TYR A 98 7.69 0.24 18.39
N PRO A 99 7.97 -0.47 19.51
CA PRO A 99 9.07 -0.08 20.42
C PRO A 99 10.45 -0.07 19.77
N LEU A 100 10.73 -1.01 18.86
CA LEU A 100 12.00 -1.05 18.12
C LEU A 100 12.14 0.15 17.17
N VAL A 101 11.07 0.43 16.42
CA VAL A 101 11.05 1.58 15.50
C VAL A 101 11.15 2.90 16.28
N ALA A 102 10.43 3.04 17.40
CA ALA A 102 10.50 4.23 18.25
C ALA A 102 11.93 4.50 18.73
N LYS A 103 12.63 3.48 19.23
CA LYS A 103 14.05 3.60 19.61
C LYS A 103 14.95 4.00 18.43
N GLY A 104 14.72 3.40 17.25
CA GLY A 104 15.44 3.76 16.03
C GLY A 104 15.17 5.21 15.60
N MET A 105 13.92 5.66 15.72
CA MET A 105 13.53 7.04 15.38
C MET A 105 14.18 8.07 16.31
N ASP A 106 14.36 7.77 17.59
CA ASP A 106 15.07 8.68 18.52
C ASP A 106 16.54 8.87 18.10
N LEU A 107 17.16 7.83 17.56
CA LEU A 107 18.52 7.92 17.02
C LEU A 107 18.55 8.73 15.72
N VAL A 108 17.62 8.45 14.80
CA VAL A 108 17.51 9.13 13.51
C VAL A 108 17.17 10.61 13.70
N ARG A 109 16.27 10.94 14.62
CA ARG A 109 15.82 12.32 14.90
C ARG A 109 16.97 13.27 15.27
N ARG A 110 18.06 12.74 15.84
CA ARG A 110 19.24 13.55 16.17
C ARG A 110 20.05 13.98 14.94
N HIS A 111 19.91 13.25 13.82
CA HIS A 111 20.71 13.45 12.61
C HIS A 111 19.89 14.00 11.44
N VAL A 112 18.58 13.79 11.43
CA VAL A 112 17.68 14.22 10.34
C VAL A 112 17.16 15.62 10.61
N LYS A 113 17.53 16.55 9.75
CA LYS A 113 17.05 17.92 9.80
C LYS A 113 15.63 18.02 9.18
N PRO A 114 14.77 18.96 9.62
CA PRO A 114 13.40 19.11 9.09
C PRO A 114 13.31 19.23 7.57
N TRP A 115 14.26 19.93 6.93
CA TRP A 115 14.27 20.07 5.48
C TRP A 115 14.44 18.72 4.75
N MET A 116 15.17 17.76 5.32
CA MET A 116 15.33 16.41 4.73
C MET A 116 13.99 15.66 4.71
N THR A 117 13.21 15.80 5.78
CA THR A 117 11.86 15.21 5.85
C THR A 117 10.93 15.83 4.81
N ILE A 118 11.00 17.17 4.64
CA ILE A 118 10.21 17.89 3.63
C ILE A 118 10.61 17.41 2.23
N LEU A 119 11.90 17.28 1.95
CA LEU A 119 12.41 16.81 0.66
C LEU A 119 11.96 15.38 0.35
N LEU A 120 11.99 14.50 1.36
CA LEU A 120 11.48 13.13 1.24
C LEU A 120 9.96 13.12 0.99
N ALA A 121 9.21 13.96 1.68
CA ALA A 121 7.76 14.09 1.49
C ALA A 121 7.42 14.56 0.07
N ILE A 122 8.14 15.56 -0.45
CA ILE A 122 7.98 16.04 -1.84
C ILE A 122 8.33 14.91 -2.82
N PHE A 123 9.46 14.23 -2.62
CA PHE A 123 9.84 13.09 -3.46
C PHE A 123 8.75 12.00 -3.47
N MET A 124 8.21 11.65 -2.30
CA MET A 124 7.14 10.65 -2.21
C MET A 124 5.86 11.12 -2.89
N ALA A 125 5.47 12.39 -2.74
CA ALA A 125 4.30 12.96 -3.42
C ALA A 125 4.44 12.91 -4.95
N VAL A 126 5.59 13.30 -5.47
CA VAL A 126 5.91 13.21 -6.91
C VAL A 126 5.89 11.77 -7.40
N ASN A 127 6.53 10.86 -6.65
CA ASN A 127 6.60 9.44 -7.00
C ASN A 127 5.19 8.80 -7.00
N MET A 128 4.35 9.11 -6.03
CA MET A 128 2.96 8.63 -5.98
C MET A 128 2.14 9.15 -7.16
N SER A 129 2.22 10.44 -7.46
CA SER A 129 1.50 11.06 -8.58
C SER A 129 1.95 10.45 -9.92
N LEU A 130 3.25 10.33 -10.12
CA LEU A 130 3.80 9.73 -11.33
C LEU A 130 3.42 8.25 -11.47
N SER A 131 3.42 7.50 -10.37
CA SER A 131 2.99 6.09 -10.36
C SER A 131 1.52 5.93 -10.73
N GLY A 132 0.67 6.81 -10.22
CA GLY A 132 -0.76 6.84 -10.59
C GLY A 132 -0.98 7.17 -12.07
N LEU A 133 -0.29 8.19 -12.59
CA LEU A 133 -0.36 8.56 -14.00
C LEU A 133 0.17 7.44 -14.91
N ALA A 134 1.29 6.81 -14.55
CA ALA A 134 1.85 5.70 -15.30
C ALA A 134 0.91 4.49 -15.31
N LEU A 135 0.24 4.19 -14.19
CA LEU A 135 -0.74 3.10 -14.12
C LEU A 135 -1.99 3.41 -14.95
N ALA A 136 -2.53 4.63 -14.88
CA ALA A 136 -3.65 5.06 -15.70
C ALA A 136 -3.29 4.99 -17.20
N ARG A 137 -2.10 5.44 -17.57
CA ARG A 137 -1.63 5.35 -18.95
C ARG A 137 -1.42 3.90 -19.41
N TYR A 138 -0.88 3.03 -18.54
CA TYR A 138 -0.76 1.59 -18.82
C TYR A 138 -2.13 0.97 -19.15
N ASN A 139 -3.16 1.29 -18.36
CA ASN A 139 -4.53 0.82 -18.64
C ASN A 139 -5.05 1.33 -19.98
N SER A 140 -4.85 2.61 -20.30
CA SER A 140 -5.25 3.18 -21.60
C SER A 140 -4.55 2.49 -22.78
N ARG A 141 -3.25 2.17 -22.64
CA ARG A 141 -2.52 1.41 -23.67
C ARG A 141 -3.05 0.00 -23.87
N THR A 142 -3.45 -0.68 -22.78
CA THR A 142 -4.06 -2.01 -22.87
C THR A 142 -5.41 -1.98 -23.57
N ASP A 143 -6.10 -0.82 -23.57
CA ASP A 143 -7.33 -0.57 -24.34
C ASP A 143 -7.06 -0.12 -25.79
N GLY A 144 -5.82 -0.07 -26.22
CA GLY A 144 -5.44 0.36 -27.57
C GLY A 144 -5.52 1.88 -27.79
N ILE A 145 -5.62 2.69 -26.72
CA ILE A 145 -5.69 4.15 -26.82
C ILE A 145 -4.30 4.71 -27.07
N THR A 146 -4.13 5.38 -28.22
CA THR A 146 -2.87 6.08 -28.57
C THR A 146 -2.67 7.32 -27.70
N PRO A 147 -1.39 7.75 -27.47
CA PRO A 147 -1.11 8.94 -26.69
C PRO A 147 -1.70 10.19 -27.36
N GLN A 148 -2.38 11.03 -26.56
CA GLN A 148 -3.06 12.24 -27.03
C GLN A 148 -2.30 13.52 -26.69
N ASN A 149 -1.29 13.46 -25.83
CA ASN A 149 -0.51 14.61 -25.39
C ASN A 149 0.94 14.23 -25.08
N GLN A 150 1.79 15.23 -24.90
CA GLN A 150 3.24 15.03 -24.67
C GLN A 150 3.51 14.28 -23.35
N LEU A 151 2.68 14.45 -22.32
CA LEU A 151 2.82 13.72 -21.07
C LEU A 151 2.61 12.22 -21.27
N GLU A 152 1.60 11.85 -22.05
CA GLU A 152 1.33 10.44 -22.37
C GLU A 152 2.44 9.82 -23.22
N VAL A 153 3.01 10.55 -24.16
CA VAL A 153 4.19 10.12 -24.93
C VAL A 153 5.37 9.89 -23.96
N PHE A 154 5.66 10.83 -23.07
CA PHE A 154 6.69 10.68 -22.05
C PHE A 154 6.47 9.45 -21.18
N LEU A 155 5.22 9.21 -20.75
CA LEU A 155 4.87 8.03 -19.93
C LEU A 155 5.05 6.73 -20.72
N ASP A 156 4.74 6.72 -22.01
CA ASP A 156 4.92 5.55 -22.89
C ASP A 156 6.40 5.19 -23.08
N GLU A 157 7.26 6.20 -23.22
CA GLU A 157 8.70 6.02 -23.40
C GLU A 157 9.41 5.55 -22.13
N HIS A 158 8.98 6.07 -20.95
CA HIS A 158 9.70 5.84 -19.70
C HIS A 158 9.08 4.74 -18.84
N PHE A 159 7.78 4.44 -19.01
CA PHE A 159 7.02 3.45 -18.26
C PHE A 159 6.27 2.51 -19.22
N ASP A 160 7.05 1.78 -20.02
CA ASP A 160 6.55 0.80 -20.97
C ASP A 160 5.78 -0.36 -20.28
N ASN A 161 5.08 -1.18 -21.06
CA ASN A 161 4.28 -2.28 -20.54
C ASN A 161 5.13 -3.28 -19.74
N ALA A 162 6.34 -3.60 -20.22
CA ALA A 162 7.22 -4.55 -19.54
C ALA A 162 7.67 -4.04 -18.16
N ARG A 163 7.88 -2.72 -18.01
CA ARG A 163 8.17 -2.09 -16.73
C ARG A 163 6.96 -2.10 -15.83
N MET A 164 5.78 -1.75 -16.34
CA MET A 164 4.54 -1.69 -15.55
C MET A 164 4.13 -3.08 -15.05
N GLU A 165 4.21 -4.12 -15.86
CA GLU A 165 3.96 -5.51 -15.46
C GLU A 165 4.93 -5.98 -14.36
N ARG A 166 6.18 -5.50 -14.40
CA ARG A 166 7.18 -5.81 -13.36
C ARG A 166 6.88 -5.10 -12.05
N VAL A 167 6.40 -3.86 -12.10
CA VAL A 167 6.04 -3.06 -10.92
C VAL A 167 4.70 -3.52 -10.33
N TYR A 168 3.73 -3.82 -11.18
CA TYR A 168 2.36 -4.19 -10.82
C TYR A 168 1.94 -5.56 -11.39
N PRO A 169 2.63 -6.64 -11.04
CA PRO A 169 2.42 -7.96 -11.65
C PRO A 169 1.02 -8.54 -11.39
N ASN A 170 0.31 -8.04 -10.39
CA ASN A 170 -1.02 -8.51 -10.00
C ASN A 170 -2.15 -7.51 -10.31
N ALA A 171 -1.84 -6.40 -10.96
CA ALA A 171 -2.88 -5.48 -11.39
C ALA A 171 -3.77 -6.16 -12.43
N LYS A 172 -5.01 -6.42 -12.04
CA LYS A 172 -6.03 -6.97 -12.94
C LYS A 172 -7.04 -5.87 -13.20
N LYS A 173 -7.30 -5.60 -14.48
CA LYS A 173 -8.36 -4.68 -14.89
C LYS A 173 -9.72 -5.29 -14.54
N THR A 174 -10.60 -4.48 -14.00
CA THR A 174 -12.00 -4.83 -13.66
C THR A 174 -12.95 -4.40 -14.76
#